data_c0332d30b34f3ca4d5b785008e7959ae
#
_entry.id   c0332d30b34f3ca4d5b785008e7959ae
#
_cell.length_a   1.000
_cell.length_b   1.000
_cell.length_c   1.000
_cell.angle_alpha   90.00
_cell.angle_beta   90.00
_cell.angle_gamma   90.00
#
_symmetry.space_group_name_H-M   'P 1'
#
loop_
_entity.id
_entity.type
_entity.pdbx_description
1 polymer ?
#
loop_
_entity_poly.entity_id
_entity_poly.type
_entity_poly.pdbx_seq_one_letter_code
_entity_poly.pdbx_strand_id
1 'polypeptide(L)'
;DGLTLTDSGGYQIFSLKPKVEDEGATFRSIYDGSSHHLTPESASSIQADLGADIQMVLDVCSALPAERNVLKDAVDRTALWAERARTAFLTHPTANEKQSQFGIVQGGTDAPLRIESTEKTLEVGFDGYAIGGLSVGEGRSEMLEPVEVVTDLLPEDQPRYFMGLGDPVGIVEVVARGVDMFDCVLPTRLARHGTVLTSTGRINLRNACFIGDEQPLDPTFENSPASNWSRSYLRHLLITNEPTAPRILTLHNLAWMFDFVFKLRKS
;
A
#
# COMPACT_ATOMS: atom_id res chain seq x y z
N ASP A 1 1.28 -20.92 1.74
CA ASP A 1 0.04 -20.36 1.21
C ASP A 1 -0.37 -19.21 2.13
N GLY A 2 -0.40 -18.00 1.61
CA GLY A 2 -0.83 -16.78 2.31
C GLY A 2 -2.12 -16.24 1.71
N LEU A 3 -2.78 -15.32 2.42
CA LEU A 3 -3.94 -14.60 1.90
C LEU A 3 -3.50 -13.64 0.79
N THR A 4 -4.34 -13.49 -0.22
CA THR A 4 -4.17 -12.55 -1.32
C THR A 4 -5.13 -11.38 -1.18
N LEU A 5 -4.60 -10.16 -1.37
CA LEU A 5 -5.40 -8.93 -1.41
C LEU A 5 -5.28 -8.31 -2.80
N THR A 6 -6.40 -7.91 -3.38
CA THR A 6 -6.44 -7.11 -4.61
C THR A 6 -6.83 -5.66 -4.30
N ASP A 7 -6.11 -4.72 -4.90
CA ASP A 7 -6.50 -3.31 -4.91
C ASP A 7 -7.59 -3.07 -5.97
N SER A 8 -8.42 -2.06 -5.73
CA SER A 8 -9.51 -1.67 -6.65
C SER A 8 -9.02 -0.98 -7.92
N GLY A 9 -7.79 -0.50 -7.94
CA GLY A 9 -7.23 0.31 -9.02
C GLY A 9 -7.44 1.82 -8.87
N GLY A 10 -7.99 2.31 -7.77
CA GLY A 10 -8.25 3.74 -7.53
C GLY A 10 -6.99 4.60 -7.68
N TYR A 11 -5.89 4.23 -7.03
CA TYR A 11 -4.63 4.95 -7.11
C TYR A 11 -4.02 4.94 -8.52
N GLN A 12 -4.07 3.80 -9.24
CA GLN A 12 -3.57 3.67 -10.60
C GLN A 12 -4.37 4.53 -11.57
N ILE A 13 -5.69 4.52 -11.45
CA ILE A 13 -6.59 5.35 -12.26
C ILE A 13 -6.31 6.84 -12.01
N PHE A 14 -6.13 7.25 -10.76
CA PHE A 14 -5.76 8.63 -10.40
C PHE A 14 -4.51 9.10 -11.17
N SER A 15 -3.50 8.25 -11.32
CA SER A 15 -2.28 8.57 -12.07
C SER A 15 -2.51 8.80 -13.57
N LEU A 16 -3.61 8.29 -14.12
CA LEU A 16 -4.01 8.43 -15.53
C LEU A 16 -4.85 9.67 -15.82
N LYS A 17 -5.04 10.57 -14.84
CA LYS A 17 -5.87 11.78 -14.95
C LYS A 17 -7.28 11.46 -15.46
N PRO A 18 -8.03 10.64 -14.75
CA PRO A 18 -9.37 10.22 -15.15
C PRO A 18 -10.36 11.37 -15.12
N LYS A 19 -11.49 11.20 -15.82
CA LYS A 19 -12.72 11.90 -15.53
C LYS A 19 -13.44 11.12 -14.43
N VAL A 20 -13.58 11.73 -13.24
CA VAL A 20 -14.25 11.11 -12.08
C VAL A 20 -15.61 11.72 -11.90
N GLU A 21 -16.65 10.89 -11.87
CA GLU A 21 -18.05 11.24 -11.70
C GLU A 21 -18.68 10.33 -10.63
N ASP A 22 -19.90 10.58 -10.21
CA ASP A 22 -20.55 9.76 -9.19
C ASP A 22 -20.79 8.31 -9.66
N GLU A 23 -20.93 8.12 -10.96
CA GLU A 23 -21.11 6.81 -11.59
C GLU A 23 -19.82 5.97 -11.55
N GLY A 24 -18.65 6.60 -11.67
CA GLY A 24 -17.37 5.91 -11.74
C GLY A 24 -16.25 6.78 -12.33
N ALA A 25 -15.17 6.15 -12.74
CA ALA A 25 -13.99 6.79 -13.31
C ALA A 25 -13.78 6.36 -14.77
N THR A 26 -13.67 7.35 -15.66
CA THR A 26 -13.36 7.11 -17.09
C THR A 26 -11.91 7.50 -17.37
N PHE A 27 -11.14 6.59 -17.94
CA PHE A 27 -9.73 6.79 -18.23
C PHE A 27 -9.33 6.17 -19.57
N ARG A 28 -8.12 6.47 -20.03
CA ARG A 28 -7.56 5.88 -21.27
C ARG A 28 -6.44 4.91 -20.93
N SER A 29 -6.47 3.76 -21.58
CA SER A 29 -5.38 2.79 -21.54
C SER A 29 -4.08 3.41 -22.07
N ILE A 30 -2.97 3.20 -21.34
CA ILE A 30 -1.63 3.64 -21.80
C ILE A 30 -1.06 2.74 -22.89
N TYR A 31 -1.65 1.56 -23.13
CA TYR A 31 -1.16 0.58 -24.10
C TYR A 31 -1.70 0.82 -25.49
N ASP A 32 -2.99 1.10 -25.61
CA ASP A 32 -3.70 1.19 -26.90
C ASP A 32 -4.58 2.44 -27.04
N GLY A 33 -4.68 3.27 -25.98
CA GLY A 33 -5.49 4.49 -25.97
C GLY A 33 -6.99 4.25 -25.88
N SER A 34 -7.45 3.02 -25.72
CA SER A 34 -8.87 2.69 -25.54
C SER A 34 -9.44 3.37 -24.30
N SER A 35 -10.73 3.74 -24.35
CA SER A 35 -11.44 4.33 -23.22
C SER A 35 -12.06 3.24 -22.37
N HIS A 36 -11.83 3.32 -21.06
CA HIS A 36 -12.40 2.41 -20.07
C HIS A 36 -13.21 3.20 -19.06
N HIS A 37 -14.29 2.60 -18.58
CA HIS A 37 -15.11 3.12 -17.49
C HIS A 37 -15.18 2.09 -16.38
N LEU A 38 -14.66 2.44 -15.20
CA LEU A 38 -14.66 1.60 -14.02
C LEU A 38 -15.65 2.17 -13.03
N THR A 39 -16.64 1.35 -12.63
CA THR A 39 -17.60 1.67 -11.59
C THR A 39 -17.27 0.89 -10.31
N PRO A 40 -17.79 1.28 -9.14
CA PRO A 40 -17.63 0.52 -7.90
C PRO A 40 -18.09 -0.95 -8.03
N GLU A 41 -19.19 -1.18 -8.74
CA GLU A 41 -19.72 -2.53 -8.97
C GLU A 41 -18.79 -3.35 -9.83
N SER A 42 -18.30 -2.77 -10.94
CA SER A 42 -17.39 -3.49 -11.84
C SER A 42 -16.04 -3.76 -11.18
N ALA A 43 -15.52 -2.85 -10.36
CA ALA A 43 -14.30 -3.07 -9.59
C ALA A 43 -14.44 -4.22 -8.59
N SER A 44 -15.58 -4.31 -7.89
CA SER A 44 -15.88 -5.41 -6.98
C SER A 44 -16.02 -6.74 -7.72
N SER A 45 -16.74 -6.76 -8.86
CA SER A 45 -16.92 -7.96 -9.67
C SER A 45 -15.61 -8.49 -10.25
N ILE A 46 -14.74 -7.61 -10.76
CA ILE A 46 -13.42 -7.99 -11.27
C ILE A 46 -12.58 -8.66 -10.17
N GLN A 47 -12.56 -8.09 -8.96
CA GLN A 47 -11.82 -8.66 -7.84
C GLN A 47 -12.43 -10.00 -7.37
N ALA A 48 -13.75 -10.15 -7.44
CA ALA A 48 -14.42 -11.41 -7.19
C ALA A 48 -13.99 -12.49 -8.20
N ASP A 49 -13.96 -12.16 -9.48
CA ASP A 49 -13.53 -13.07 -10.55
C ASP A 49 -12.04 -13.44 -10.45
N LEU A 50 -11.18 -12.53 -9.97
CA LEU A 50 -9.78 -12.81 -9.69
C LEU A 50 -9.59 -13.79 -8.52
N GLY A 51 -10.59 -13.93 -7.65
CA GLY A 51 -10.58 -14.89 -6.54
C GLY A 51 -9.65 -14.52 -5.40
N ALA A 52 -9.40 -13.22 -5.17
CA ALA A 52 -8.63 -12.75 -4.01
C ALA A 52 -9.35 -13.06 -2.70
N ASP A 53 -8.59 -13.28 -1.62
CA ASP A 53 -9.19 -13.48 -0.29
C ASP A 53 -9.76 -12.18 0.29
N ILE A 54 -9.14 -11.05 -0.08
CA ILE A 54 -9.54 -9.70 0.35
C ILE A 54 -9.63 -8.80 -0.88
N GLN A 55 -10.73 -8.09 -1.04
CA GLN A 55 -10.90 -7.06 -2.07
C GLN A 55 -11.08 -5.68 -1.45
N MET A 56 -10.54 -4.65 -2.13
CA MET A 56 -10.68 -3.25 -1.72
C MET A 56 -11.84 -2.57 -2.45
N VAL A 57 -12.55 -1.68 -1.79
CA VAL A 57 -13.53 -0.80 -2.46
C VAL A 57 -12.82 0.18 -3.40
N LEU A 58 -13.51 0.61 -4.47
CA LEU A 58 -13.02 1.70 -5.31
C LEU A 58 -13.14 3.02 -4.53
N ASP A 59 -12.08 3.82 -4.53
CA ASP A 59 -11.98 5.08 -3.80
C ASP A 59 -11.48 6.24 -4.67
N VAL A 60 -11.56 7.44 -4.13
CA VAL A 60 -10.98 8.64 -4.75
C VAL A 60 -9.82 9.12 -3.91
N CYS A 61 -8.61 8.82 -4.36
CA CYS A 61 -7.38 9.28 -3.73
C CYS A 61 -6.99 10.67 -4.26
N SER A 62 -6.76 11.63 -3.38
CA SER A 62 -6.27 12.97 -3.73
C SER A 62 -4.80 13.12 -3.40
N ALA A 63 -4.02 13.74 -4.31
CA ALA A 63 -2.64 14.11 -3.99
C ALA A 63 -2.61 15.21 -2.92
N LEU A 64 -1.58 15.20 -2.07
CA LEU A 64 -1.35 16.23 -1.06
C LEU A 64 -0.15 17.12 -1.45
N PRO A 65 -0.19 18.42 -1.11
CA PRO A 65 -1.30 19.12 -0.46
C PRO A 65 -2.51 19.37 -1.40
N ALA A 66 -3.72 19.36 -0.86
CA ALA A 66 -4.95 19.64 -1.58
C ALA A 66 -5.85 20.63 -0.82
N GLU A 67 -6.67 21.36 -1.56
CA GLU A 67 -7.70 22.22 -0.98
C GLU A 67 -8.77 21.37 -0.26
N ARG A 68 -9.33 21.92 0.85
CA ARG A 68 -10.29 21.19 1.68
C ARG A 68 -11.54 20.74 0.93
N ASN A 69 -12.02 21.51 -0.05
CA ASN A 69 -13.15 21.13 -0.89
C ASN A 69 -12.84 19.90 -1.76
N VAL A 70 -11.62 19.78 -2.29
CA VAL A 70 -11.17 18.62 -3.07
C VAL A 70 -11.12 17.36 -2.19
N LEU A 71 -10.62 17.50 -0.97
CA LEU A 71 -10.63 16.40 0.02
C LEU A 71 -12.05 15.99 0.41
N LYS A 72 -12.94 16.99 0.59
CA LYS A 72 -14.36 16.74 0.92
C LYS A 72 -15.08 15.99 -0.21
N ASP A 73 -14.89 16.42 -1.47
CA ASP A 73 -15.45 15.73 -2.63
C ASP A 73 -14.94 14.29 -2.74
N ALA A 74 -13.66 14.05 -2.42
CA ALA A 74 -13.09 12.71 -2.39
C ALA A 74 -13.71 11.84 -1.29
N VAL A 75 -13.94 12.40 -0.10
CA VAL A 75 -14.61 11.71 1.02
C VAL A 75 -16.04 11.33 0.63
N ASP A 76 -16.82 12.27 0.10
CA ASP A 76 -18.22 12.03 -0.24
C ASP A 76 -18.37 10.99 -1.35
N ARG A 77 -17.53 11.08 -2.38
CA ARG A 77 -17.57 10.14 -3.49
C ARG A 77 -17.08 8.76 -3.09
N THR A 78 -16.03 8.68 -2.27
CA THR A 78 -15.55 7.40 -1.73
C THR A 78 -16.64 6.71 -0.90
N ALA A 79 -17.37 7.45 -0.06
CA ALA A 79 -18.48 6.91 0.71
C ALA A 79 -19.61 6.38 -0.19
N LEU A 80 -20.03 7.18 -1.20
CA LEU A 80 -21.04 6.75 -2.18
C LEU A 80 -20.60 5.47 -2.93
N TRP A 81 -19.35 5.39 -3.34
CA TRP A 81 -18.81 4.24 -4.02
C TRP A 81 -18.66 3.02 -3.11
N ALA A 82 -18.34 3.23 -1.84
CA ALA A 82 -18.24 2.18 -0.84
C ALA A 82 -19.59 1.44 -0.63
N GLU A 83 -20.71 2.19 -0.51
CA GLU A 83 -22.05 1.61 -0.42
C GLU A 83 -22.40 0.75 -1.63
N ARG A 84 -22.11 1.27 -2.84
CA ARG A 84 -22.37 0.57 -4.11
C ARG A 84 -21.50 -0.68 -4.27
N ALA A 85 -20.21 -0.58 -3.93
CA ALA A 85 -19.28 -1.71 -3.95
C ALA A 85 -19.71 -2.80 -2.94
N ARG A 86 -20.12 -2.39 -1.72
CA ARG A 86 -20.60 -3.34 -0.71
C ARG A 86 -21.87 -4.06 -1.14
N THR A 87 -22.80 -3.36 -1.74
CA THR A 87 -24.02 -3.97 -2.29
C THR A 87 -23.69 -4.97 -3.40
N ALA A 88 -22.79 -4.62 -4.30
CA ALA A 88 -22.35 -5.54 -5.37
C ALA A 88 -21.65 -6.77 -4.81
N PHE A 89 -20.78 -6.61 -3.80
CA PHE A 89 -20.09 -7.71 -3.13
C PHE A 89 -21.08 -8.68 -2.46
N LEU A 90 -22.00 -8.15 -1.66
CA LEU A 90 -22.98 -8.97 -0.91
C LEU A 90 -23.97 -9.71 -1.81
N THR A 91 -24.23 -9.19 -3.01
CA THR A 91 -25.13 -9.81 -3.99
C THR A 91 -24.39 -10.69 -5.01
N HIS A 92 -23.05 -10.68 -5.01
CA HIS A 92 -22.27 -11.51 -5.92
C HIS A 92 -22.41 -13.00 -5.56
N PRO A 93 -22.59 -13.91 -6.54
CA PRO A 93 -22.92 -15.33 -6.27
C PRO A 93 -21.89 -16.08 -5.41
N THR A 94 -20.64 -15.65 -5.39
CA THR A 94 -19.55 -16.38 -4.70
C THR A 94 -18.67 -15.50 -3.83
N ALA A 95 -18.64 -14.18 -4.01
CA ALA A 95 -17.69 -13.31 -3.32
C ALA A 95 -17.91 -13.29 -1.80
N ASN A 96 -19.13 -13.03 -1.36
CA ASN A 96 -19.49 -12.90 0.06
C ASN A 96 -19.33 -14.20 0.89
N GLU A 97 -19.22 -15.36 0.23
CA GLU A 97 -18.99 -16.64 0.90
C GLU A 97 -17.50 -16.97 1.08
N LYS A 98 -16.62 -16.41 0.25
CA LYS A 98 -15.22 -16.81 0.14
C LYS A 98 -14.22 -15.69 0.32
N GLN A 99 -14.66 -14.45 0.25
CA GLN A 99 -13.82 -13.26 0.27
C GLN A 99 -14.27 -12.34 1.39
N SER A 100 -13.36 -11.46 1.81
CA SER A 100 -13.63 -10.30 2.65
C SER A 100 -13.54 -9.02 1.81
N GLN A 101 -14.28 -7.99 2.19
CA GLN A 101 -14.20 -6.68 1.54
C GLN A 101 -13.82 -5.60 2.55
N PHE A 102 -12.82 -4.78 2.22
CA PHE A 102 -12.34 -3.69 3.06
C PHE A 102 -12.80 -2.34 2.54
N GLY A 103 -13.34 -1.52 3.45
CA GLY A 103 -13.63 -0.11 3.20
C GLY A 103 -12.39 0.75 3.25
N ILE A 104 -12.40 1.92 2.58
CA ILE A 104 -11.28 2.86 2.57
C ILE A 104 -11.71 4.20 3.14
N VAL A 105 -10.98 4.68 4.15
CA VAL A 105 -11.15 6.00 4.75
C VAL A 105 -10.27 7.00 4.02
N GLN A 106 -10.86 8.11 3.57
CA GLN A 106 -10.19 9.23 2.91
C GLN A 106 -10.20 10.48 3.81
N GLY A 107 -9.70 11.63 3.36
CA GLY A 107 -9.72 12.90 4.10
C GLY A 107 -8.36 13.61 4.18
N GLY A 108 -7.30 13.05 3.57
CA GLY A 108 -5.95 13.65 3.56
C GLY A 108 -5.43 13.88 4.98
N THR A 109 -4.89 15.06 5.24
CA THR A 109 -4.40 15.49 6.56
C THR A 109 -5.44 16.29 7.36
N ASP A 110 -6.70 16.38 6.90
CA ASP A 110 -7.79 17.10 7.57
C ASP A 110 -8.49 16.17 8.57
N ALA A 111 -8.21 16.30 9.87
CA ALA A 111 -8.76 15.45 10.93
C ALA A 111 -10.29 15.41 10.95
N PRO A 112 -11.04 16.52 10.84
CA PRO A 112 -12.50 16.51 10.73
C PRO A 112 -13.02 15.69 9.53
N LEU A 113 -12.37 15.77 8.37
CA LEU A 113 -12.73 14.95 7.21
C LEU A 113 -12.40 13.47 7.41
N ARG A 114 -11.34 13.16 8.14
CA ARG A 114 -11.03 11.77 8.54
C ARG A 114 -12.12 11.19 9.43
N ILE A 115 -12.59 11.93 10.41
CA ILE A 115 -13.71 11.53 11.29
C ILE A 115 -14.94 11.25 10.44
N GLU A 116 -15.35 12.23 9.62
CA GLU A 116 -16.52 12.09 8.74
C GLU A 116 -16.43 10.88 7.81
N SER A 117 -15.26 10.69 7.19
CA SER A 117 -15.03 9.54 6.29
C SER A 117 -15.09 8.22 7.04
N THR A 118 -14.51 8.15 8.25
CA THR A 118 -14.53 6.94 9.06
C THR A 118 -15.96 6.57 9.47
N GLU A 119 -16.75 7.53 9.95
CA GLU A 119 -18.14 7.32 10.33
C GLU A 119 -18.96 6.80 9.16
N LYS A 120 -18.88 7.42 7.98
CA LYS A 120 -19.57 6.96 6.76
C LYS A 120 -19.14 5.54 6.34
N THR A 121 -17.84 5.23 6.46
CA THR A 121 -17.34 3.89 6.10
C THR A 121 -17.80 2.84 7.10
N LEU A 122 -17.87 3.17 8.40
CA LEU A 122 -18.40 2.30 9.45
C LEU A 122 -19.90 2.03 9.28
N GLU A 123 -20.70 3.03 8.85
CA GLU A 123 -22.14 2.86 8.59
C GLU A 123 -22.42 1.82 7.51
N VAL A 124 -21.58 1.72 6.49
CA VAL A 124 -21.68 0.70 5.43
C VAL A 124 -21.38 -0.70 5.96
N GLY A 125 -20.40 -0.83 6.84
CA GLY A 125 -19.99 -2.09 7.48
C GLY A 125 -19.16 -2.98 6.56
N PHE A 126 -17.87 -3.13 6.90
CA PHE A 126 -16.91 -3.96 6.16
C PHE A 126 -16.25 -5.00 7.05
N ASP A 127 -15.53 -5.93 6.43
CA ASP A 127 -14.81 -7.00 7.13
C ASP A 127 -13.44 -6.51 7.65
N GLY A 128 -13.00 -5.32 7.22
CA GLY A 128 -11.82 -4.61 7.64
C GLY A 128 -11.78 -3.20 7.04
N TYR A 129 -10.85 -2.37 7.47
CA TYR A 129 -10.79 -0.96 7.11
C TYR A 129 -9.40 -0.53 6.70
N ALA A 130 -9.31 0.25 5.63
CA ALA A 130 -8.07 0.81 5.15
C ALA A 130 -7.99 2.33 5.35
N ILE A 131 -6.80 2.81 5.63
CA ILE A 131 -6.44 4.22 5.71
C ILE A 131 -5.78 4.58 4.38
N GLY A 132 -6.55 5.19 3.49
CA GLY A 132 -6.09 5.69 2.20
C GLY A 132 -5.79 7.20 2.21
N GLY A 133 -5.29 7.75 1.10
CA GLY A 133 -5.05 9.18 0.93
C GLY A 133 -4.02 9.79 1.89
N LEU A 134 -3.07 8.98 2.35
CA LEU A 134 -1.84 9.36 3.04
C LEU A 134 -0.65 8.70 2.35
N SER A 135 0.58 9.11 2.68
CA SER A 135 1.78 8.71 1.95
C SER A 135 1.76 9.12 0.45
N VAL A 136 1.07 10.22 0.14
CA VAL A 136 0.84 10.76 -1.22
C VAL A 136 1.40 12.17 -1.42
N GLY A 137 2.30 12.64 -0.53
CA GLY A 137 3.01 13.92 -0.66
C GLY A 137 3.22 14.69 0.64
N GLU A 138 2.50 14.37 1.70
CA GLU A 138 2.62 15.00 3.02
C GLU A 138 3.91 14.59 3.76
N GLY A 139 4.27 15.40 4.76
CA GLY A 139 5.34 15.08 5.69
C GLY A 139 4.93 14.03 6.71
N ARG A 140 5.94 13.28 7.25
CA ARG A 140 5.68 12.23 8.24
C ARG A 140 4.90 12.74 9.46
N SER A 141 5.27 13.89 10.01
CA SER A 141 4.58 14.49 11.17
C SER A 141 3.12 14.82 10.89
N GLU A 142 2.79 15.17 9.65
CA GLU A 142 1.43 15.50 9.23
C GLU A 142 0.56 14.26 9.03
N MET A 143 1.19 13.09 8.84
CA MET A 143 0.52 11.81 8.66
C MET A 143 0.03 11.20 9.99
N LEU A 144 0.76 11.39 11.10
CA LEU A 144 0.53 10.63 12.33
C LEU A 144 -0.77 10.97 13.05
N GLU A 145 -1.14 12.26 13.14
CA GLU A 145 -2.40 12.69 13.74
C GLU A 145 -3.62 12.14 12.97
N PRO A 146 -3.70 12.23 11.63
CA PRO A 146 -4.76 11.58 10.86
C PRO A 146 -4.89 10.08 11.08
N VAL A 147 -3.77 9.37 11.23
CA VAL A 147 -3.80 7.92 11.53
C VAL A 147 -4.42 7.66 12.90
N GLU A 148 -3.97 8.38 13.93
CA GLU A 148 -4.47 8.25 15.30
C GLU A 148 -5.99 8.51 15.36
N VAL A 149 -6.45 9.60 14.76
CA VAL A 149 -7.87 9.95 14.67
C VAL A 149 -8.70 8.82 14.03
N VAL A 150 -8.21 8.18 12.98
CA VAL A 150 -8.93 7.09 12.32
C VAL A 150 -8.88 5.82 13.15
N THR A 151 -7.73 5.43 13.69
CA THR A 151 -7.61 4.19 14.47
C THR A 151 -8.35 4.23 15.80
N ASP A 152 -8.53 5.41 16.40
CA ASP A 152 -9.36 5.61 17.61
C ASP A 152 -10.86 5.33 17.36
N LEU A 153 -11.31 5.47 16.12
CA LEU A 153 -12.71 5.25 15.73
C LEU A 153 -12.96 3.85 15.16
N LEU A 154 -11.94 3.23 14.56
CA LEU A 154 -12.08 1.91 13.94
C LEU A 154 -12.16 0.79 15.00
N PRO A 155 -12.97 -0.27 14.76
CA PRO A 155 -13.03 -1.43 15.64
C PRO A 155 -11.65 -2.07 15.88
N GLU A 156 -11.36 -2.47 17.12
CA GLU A 156 -10.09 -3.12 17.48
C GLU A 156 -10.03 -4.59 17.03
N ASP A 157 -11.18 -5.22 16.83
CA ASP A 157 -11.33 -6.62 16.43
C ASP A 157 -11.39 -6.83 14.92
N GLN A 158 -11.24 -5.77 14.13
CA GLN A 158 -11.20 -5.82 12.65
C GLN A 158 -9.87 -5.33 12.11
N PRO A 159 -9.34 -5.94 11.01
CA PRO A 159 -8.08 -5.53 10.42
C PRO A 159 -8.05 -4.06 9.99
N ARG A 160 -6.96 -3.38 10.34
CA ARG A 160 -6.68 -1.98 10.00
C ARG A 160 -5.49 -1.90 9.07
N TYR A 161 -5.71 -1.48 7.84
CA TYR A 161 -4.74 -1.51 6.77
C TYR A 161 -4.30 -0.10 6.37
N PHE A 162 -3.00 0.22 6.50
CA PHE A 162 -2.44 1.47 5.98
C PHE A 162 -1.92 1.26 4.57
N MET A 163 -2.50 1.94 3.59
CA MET A 163 -2.16 1.78 2.17
C MET A 163 -0.90 2.59 1.80
N GLY A 164 0.06 1.93 1.15
CA GLY A 164 1.22 2.58 0.55
C GLY A 164 2.37 2.95 1.48
N LEU A 165 2.38 2.50 2.74
CA LEU A 165 3.44 2.75 3.71
C LEU A 165 4.41 1.58 3.84
N GLY A 166 5.72 1.84 3.73
CA GLY A 166 6.71 0.76 3.82
C GLY A 166 8.10 1.16 4.27
N ASP A 167 8.31 2.36 4.77
CA ASP A 167 9.56 2.64 5.46
C ASP A 167 9.52 2.10 6.90
N PRO A 168 10.62 1.48 7.40
CA PRO A 168 10.59 0.79 8.68
C PRO A 168 10.21 1.67 9.88
N VAL A 169 10.61 2.94 9.89
CA VAL A 169 10.28 3.86 10.99
C VAL A 169 8.80 4.20 10.95
N GLY A 170 8.26 4.51 9.75
CA GLY A 170 6.83 4.77 9.59
C GLY A 170 5.97 3.58 10.00
N ILE A 171 6.38 2.35 9.65
CA ILE A 171 5.67 1.13 10.08
C ILE A 171 5.60 1.05 11.62
N VAL A 172 6.72 1.26 12.33
CA VAL A 172 6.72 1.26 13.82
C VAL A 172 5.75 2.30 14.36
N GLU A 173 5.77 3.52 13.83
CA GLU A 173 4.94 4.63 14.29
C GLU A 173 3.44 4.37 14.12
N VAL A 174 3.03 3.74 13.00
CA VAL A 174 1.62 3.46 12.75
C VAL A 174 1.15 2.16 13.42
N VAL A 175 2.03 1.16 13.59
CA VAL A 175 1.73 -0.02 14.44
C VAL A 175 1.46 0.39 15.88
N ALA A 176 2.28 1.31 16.42
CA ALA A 176 2.06 1.87 17.75
C ALA A 176 0.71 2.61 17.90
N ARG A 177 0.04 2.92 16.77
CA ARG A 177 -1.30 3.53 16.70
C ARG A 177 -2.40 2.54 16.29
N GLY A 178 -2.11 1.24 16.31
CA GLY A 178 -3.12 0.19 16.08
C GLY A 178 -3.34 -0.19 14.62
N VAL A 179 -2.38 0.02 13.73
CA VAL A 179 -2.42 -0.46 12.34
C VAL A 179 -1.81 -1.86 12.25
N ASP A 180 -2.44 -2.76 11.48
CA ASP A 180 -2.10 -4.18 11.39
C ASP A 180 -1.44 -4.57 10.06
N MET A 181 -1.82 -3.90 8.96
CA MET A 181 -1.46 -4.32 7.60
C MET A 181 -0.84 -3.17 6.81
N PHE A 182 0.09 -3.52 5.90
CA PHE A 182 0.84 -2.56 5.08
C PHE A 182 1.13 -3.14 3.71
N ASP A 183 1.21 -2.28 2.70
CA ASP A 183 1.82 -2.58 1.42
C ASP A 183 2.78 -1.47 1.01
N CYS A 184 3.79 -1.77 0.22
CA CYS A 184 4.57 -0.74 -0.43
C CYS A 184 5.50 -1.28 -1.54
N VAL A 185 5.88 -0.38 -2.43
CA VAL A 185 6.89 -0.66 -3.46
C VAL A 185 8.32 -0.39 -2.99
N LEU A 186 8.52 0.07 -1.73
CA LEU A 186 9.82 0.54 -1.26
C LEU A 186 10.93 -0.52 -1.36
N PRO A 187 10.76 -1.77 -0.89
CA PRO A 187 11.82 -2.77 -0.93
C PRO A 187 12.33 -3.05 -2.35
N THR A 188 11.39 -3.20 -3.30
CA THR A 188 11.70 -3.47 -4.70
C THR A 188 12.27 -2.25 -5.43
N ARG A 189 11.72 -1.05 -5.16
CA ARG A 189 12.21 0.21 -5.71
C ARG A 189 13.64 0.51 -5.26
N LEU A 190 13.94 0.36 -3.97
CA LEU A 190 15.30 0.52 -3.45
C LEU A 190 16.28 -0.45 -4.12
N ALA A 191 15.91 -1.71 -4.25
CA ALA A 191 16.73 -2.74 -4.88
C ALA A 191 17.08 -2.40 -6.34
N ARG A 192 16.11 -1.94 -7.13
CA ARG A 192 16.36 -1.51 -8.53
C ARG A 192 17.38 -0.38 -8.63
N HIS A 193 17.50 0.45 -7.60
CA HIS A 193 18.47 1.54 -7.52
C HIS A 193 19.77 1.15 -6.81
N GLY A 194 19.93 -0.13 -6.44
CA GLY A 194 21.12 -0.65 -5.77
C GLY A 194 21.17 -0.37 -4.27
N THR A 195 20.04 0.02 -3.67
CA THR A 195 19.94 0.29 -2.24
C THR A 195 19.38 -0.94 -1.50
N VAL A 196 20.01 -1.27 -0.39
CA VAL A 196 19.72 -2.44 0.45
C VAL A 196 19.31 -1.99 1.84
N LEU A 197 18.33 -2.69 2.40
CA LEU A 197 17.92 -2.59 3.80
C LEU A 197 18.84 -3.47 4.65
N THR A 198 19.40 -2.93 5.73
CA THR A 198 20.23 -3.69 6.67
C THR A 198 19.89 -3.32 8.11
N SER A 199 20.34 -4.11 9.06
CA SER A 199 20.18 -3.85 10.50
C SER A 199 20.83 -2.53 10.97
N THR A 200 21.81 -2.04 10.20
CA THR A 200 22.50 -0.77 10.48
C THR A 200 21.96 0.41 9.64
N GLY A 201 20.87 0.20 8.89
CA GLY A 201 20.25 1.20 8.01
C GLY A 201 20.39 0.87 6.53
N ARG A 202 20.14 1.86 5.69
CA ARG A 202 20.20 1.69 4.22
C ARG A 202 21.62 1.87 3.71
N ILE A 203 22.07 0.94 2.87
CA ILE A 203 23.35 1.06 2.14
C ILE A 203 23.09 1.10 0.63
N ASN A 204 23.82 1.94 -0.11
CA ASN A 204 23.78 1.93 -1.58
C ASN A 204 25.05 1.28 -2.12
N LEU A 205 24.91 0.08 -2.68
CA LEU A 205 26.02 -0.72 -3.17
C LEU A 205 26.76 -0.12 -4.38
N ARG A 206 26.21 0.90 -5.04
CA ARG A 206 26.91 1.61 -6.11
C ARG A 206 28.09 2.45 -5.59
N ASN A 207 28.11 2.75 -4.28
CA ASN A 207 29.17 3.53 -3.66
C ASN A 207 30.53 2.82 -3.76
N ALA A 208 31.60 3.63 -3.93
CA ALA A 208 32.95 3.10 -4.09
C ALA A 208 33.51 2.40 -2.85
N CYS A 209 33.00 2.71 -1.67
CA CYS A 209 33.43 2.05 -0.43
C CYS A 209 33.20 0.53 -0.40
N PHE A 210 32.34 0.01 -1.29
CA PHE A 210 32.08 -1.42 -1.41
C PHE A 210 32.95 -2.13 -2.46
N ILE A 211 33.97 -1.46 -3.03
CA ILE A 211 34.96 -2.08 -3.89
C ILE A 211 35.85 -3.00 -3.02
N GLY A 212 35.88 -4.30 -3.36
CA GLY A 212 36.66 -5.29 -2.59
C GLY A 212 36.06 -5.64 -1.22
N ASP A 213 34.84 -5.21 -0.90
CA ASP A 213 34.15 -5.58 0.34
C ASP A 213 33.58 -7.01 0.23
N GLU A 214 34.24 -7.97 0.87
CA GLU A 214 33.88 -9.38 0.86
C GLU A 214 32.76 -9.74 1.87
N GLN A 215 32.27 -8.76 2.64
CA GLN A 215 31.18 -8.99 3.58
C GLN A 215 29.85 -9.26 2.86
N PRO A 216 28.94 -10.06 3.46
CA PRO A 216 27.56 -10.18 2.97
C PRO A 216 26.80 -8.86 3.13
N LEU A 217 25.63 -8.76 2.50
CA LEU A 217 24.80 -7.52 2.52
C LEU A 217 24.54 -7.04 3.95
N ASP A 218 24.07 -7.95 4.80
CA ASP A 218 23.88 -7.72 6.24
C ASP A 218 24.42 -8.94 7.01
N PRO A 219 25.58 -8.79 7.67
CA PRO A 219 26.20 -9.90 8.43
C PRO A 219 25.34 -10.40 9.60
N THR A 220 24.38 -9.62 10.07
CA THR A 220 23.51 -9.96 11.21
C THR A 220 22.17 -10.57 10.77
N PHE A 221 21.87 -10.54 9.46
CA PHE A 221 20.65 -11.12 8.91
C PHE A 221 20.95 -12.48 8.26
N GLU A 222 21.04 -13.53 9.09
CA GLU A 222 21.41 -14.89 8.67
C GLU A 222 20.46 -15.48 7.62
N ASN A 223 19.16 -15.17 7.68
CA ASN A 223 18.14 -15.66 6.75
C ASN A 223 18.09 -14.89 5.43
N SER A 224 19.10 -14.09 5.12
CA SER A 224 19.16 -13.37 3.85
C SER A 224 19.28 -14.34 2.66
N PRO A 225 18.39 -14.26 1.66
CA PRO A 225 18.54 -15.00 0.40
C PRO A 225 19.82 -14.63 -0.36
N ALA A 226 20.48 -13.52 0.04
CA ALA A 226 21.70 -13.00 -0.57
C ALA A 226 22.97 -13.33 0.23
N SER A 227 22.90 -14.14 1.29
CA SER A 227 24.02 -14.43 2.20
C SER A 227 25.27 -14.99 1.52
N ASN A 228 25.09 -15.66 0.37
CA ASN A 228 26.20 -16.32 -0.37
C ASN A 228 26.99 -15.36 -1.27
N TRP A 229 26.60 -14.08 -1.36
CA TRP A 229 27.26 -13.10 -2.23
C TRP A 229 27.83 -11.95 -1.43
N SER A 230 29.08 -11.57 -1.78
CA SER A 230 29.74 -10.41 -1.18
C SER A 230 29.15 -9.11 -1.72
N ARG A 231 29.28 -8.03 -0.94
CA ARG A 231 28.91 -6.68 -1.36
C ARG A 231 29.68 -6.25 -2.61
N SER A 232 30.96 -6.60 -2.72
CA SER A 232 31.76 -6.27 -3.90
C SER A 232 31.26 -6.96 -5.17
N TYR A 233 30.88 -8.24 -5.07
CA TYR A 233 30.33 -8.98 -6.21
C TYR A 233 28.98 -8.40 -6.66
N LEU A 234 28.05 -8.17 -5.72
CA LEU A 234 26.75 -7.56 -6.05
C LEU A 234 26.90 -6.15 -6.60
N ARG A 235 27.86 -5.38 -6.08
CA ARG A 235 28.24 -4.08 -6.66
C ARG A 235 28.71 -4.24 -8.10
N HIS A 236 29.58 -5.20 -8.38
CA HIS A 236 30.06 -5.44 -9.76
C HIS A 236 28.88 -5.70 -10.69
N LEU A 237 27.95 -6.58 -10.34
CA LEU A 237 26.75 -6.84 -11.14
C LEU A 237 25.88 -5.59 -11.36
N LEU A 238 25.74 -4.72 -10.35
CA LEU A 238 25.01 -3.44 -10.49
C LEU A 238 25.69 -2.46 -11.45
N ILE A 239 27.03 -2.40 -11.43
CA ILE A 239 27.80 -1.47 -12.29
C ILE A 239 27.78 -1.95 -13.75
N THR A 240 27.81 -3.26 -13.96
CA THR A 240 27.71 -3.87 -15.29
C THR A 240 26.27 -4.00 -15.80
N ASN A 241 25.30 -3.51 -15.02
CA ASN A 241 23.86 -3.58 -15.32
C ASN A 241 23.31 -5.01 -15.53
N GLU A 242 23.87 -5.99 -14.80
CA GLU A 242 23.35 -7.36 -14.81
C GLU A 242 21.98 -7.45 -14.11
N PRO A 243 20.92 -7.95 -14.80
CA PRO A 243 19.56 -8.02 -14.23
C PRO A 243 19.45 -8.87 -12.96
N THR A 244 20.39 -9.76 -12.75
CA THR A 244 20.47 -10.63 -11.56
C THR A 244 20.68 -9.83 -10.28
N ALA A 245 21.44 -8.70 -10.33
CA ALA A 245 21.69 -7.90 -9.14
C ALA A 245 20.40 -7.32 -8.54
N PRO A 246 19.57 -6.55 -9.26
CA PRO A 246 18.30 -6.04 -8.72
C PRO A 246 17.39 -7.16 -8.20
N ARG A 247 17.39 -8.33 -8.82
CA ARG A 247 16.61 -9.48 -8.36
C ARG A 247 17.09 -9.98 -6.99
N ILE A 248 18.40 -10.19 -6.82
CA ILE A 248 18.98 -10.65 -5.55
C ILE A 248 18.70 -9.62 -4.44
N LEU A 249 18.92 -8.31 -4.73
CA LEU A 249 18.66 -7.24 -3.77
C LEU A 249 17.18 -7.12 -3.42
N THR A 250 16.28 -7.38 -4.37
CA THR A 250 14.83 -7.42 -4.12
C THR A 250 14.48 -8.53 -3.15
N LEU A 251 14.98 -9.75 -3.38
CA LEU A 251 14.75 -10.89 -2.49
C LEU A 251 15.27 -10.60 -1.08
N HIS A 252 16.46 -10.01 -0.96
CA HIS A 252 17.02 -9.62 0.33
C HIS A 252 16.15 -8.57 1.04
N ASN A 253 15.78 -7.47 0.34
CA ASN A 253 15.00 -6.39 0.94
C ASN A 253 13.61 -6.88 1.37
N LEU A 254 12.97 -7.76 0.59
CA LEU A 254 11.69 -8.36 0.97
C LEU A 254 11.84 -9.27 2.20
N ALA A 255 12.83 -10.17 2.19
CA ALA A 255 13.07 -11.06 3.33
C ALA A 255 13.40 -10.25 4.60
N TRP A 256 14.20 -9.19 4.49
CA TRP A 256 14.52 -8.29 5.59
C TRP A 256 13.28 -7.60 6.14
N MET A 257 12.42 -7.09 5.26
CA MET A 257 11.18 -6.41 5.66
C MET A 257 10.20 -7.38 6.34
N PHE A 258 10.05 -8.60 5.83
CA PHE A 258 9.22 -9.62 6.48
C PHE A 258 9.75 -10.00 7.87
N ASP A 259 11.06 -10.18 8.01
CA ASP A 259 11.69 -10.46 9.31
C ASP A 259 11.49 -9.29 10.29
N PHE A 260 11.63 -8.05 9.81
CA PHE A 260 11.40 -6.85 10.58
C PHE A 260 9.96 -6.78 11.12
N VAL A 261 8.96 -6.93 10.25
CA VAL A 261 7.53 -6.91 10.63
C VAL A 261 7.20 -8.10 11.56
N PHE A 262 7.77 -9.27 11.30
CA PHE A 262 7.59 -10.43 12.16
C PHE A 262 8.15 -10.22 13.57
N LYS A 263 9.31 -9.56 13.71
CA LYS A 263 9.87 -9.18 15.02
C LYS A 263 9.01 -8.14 15.73
N LEU A 264 8.56 -7.12 14.98
CA LEU A 264 7.67 -6.10 15.50
C LEU A 264 6.35 -6.69 16.03
N ARG A 265 5.78 -7.68 15.34
CA ARG A 265 4.57 -8.38 15.79
C ARG A 265 4.74 -9.16 17.09
N LYS A 266 5.97 -9.52 17.46
CA LYS A 266 6.29 -10.28 18.68
C LYS A 266 6.68 -9.42 19.86
N SER A 267 7.00 -8.15 19.65
CA SER A 267 7.35 -7.20 20.70
C SER A 267 6.11 -6.65 21.38
#